data_ff87084ff60f26e06df1aed8ffee6c0f
#
_entry.id   ff87084ff60f26e06df1aed8ffee6c0f
#
_cell.length_a   1.000
_cell.length_b   1.000
_cell.length_c   1.000
_cell.angle_alpha   90.00
_cell.angle_beta   90.00
_cell.angle_gamma   90.00
#
_symmetry.space_group_name_H-M   'P 1'
#
loop_
_entity.id
_entity.type
_entity.pdbx_description
1 polymer ?
#
loop_
_entity_poly.entity_id
_entity_poly.type
_entity_poly.pdbx_seq_one_letter_code
_entity_poly.pdbx_strand_id
1 'polypeptide(L)'
;MGKKYTDSVKLVEKNRLYDPSEALALVCQTSKAKFDETVEVHVRLGVDSRHADQQVRGAVVLPNGTGKKVKVLVFAKGDNVQKALDAGADYAGGPEYAEKIQAENWFDFDVVIASPDMMGVIGKLGKVLGPKGLMPSPKAGTVTPDVAKAVAEAKAGKIEYRLDKTNIIHCPIGKASFGTEKLQENFDTLLGAIIKAKPAAAKGQYIKSCVVASTMGPGIKINQGKLS
;
A
#
# COMPACT_ATOMS: atom_id res chain seq x y z
N MET A 1 -20.44 5.94 19.68
CA MET A 1 -19.05 6.40 19.37
C MET A 1 -18.29 6.62 20.68
N GLY A 2 -16.99 6.26 20.72
CA GLY A 2 -16.15 6.45 21.91
C GLY A 2 -15.80 7.92 22.15
N LYS A 3 -15.62 8.31 23.45
CA LYS A 3 -15.29 9.70 23.83
C LYS A 3 -14.11 10.29 23.05
N LYS A 4 -12.99 9.55 22.88
CA LYS A 4 -11.83 10.00 22.12
C LYS A 4 -12.15 10.36 20.66
N TYR A 5 -12.96 9.56 19.99
CA TYR A 5 -13.39 9.84 18.61
C TYR A 5 -14.24 11.10 18.55
N THR A 6 -15.20 11.24 19.46
CA THR A 6 -16.06 12.46 19.55
C THR A 6 -15.23 13.72 19.74
N ASP A 7 -14.18 13.66 20.57
CA ASP A 7 -13.26 14.78 20.79
C ASP A 7 -12.35 15.08 19.59
N SER A 8 -11.98 14.03 18.82
CA SER A 8 -11.22 14.20 17.58
C SER A 8 -12.09 14.83 16.49
N VAL A 9 -13.37 14.41 16.36
CA VAL A 9 -14.29 14.98 15.37
C VAL A 9 -14.54 16.48 15.59
N LYS A 10 -14.52 16.98 16.82
CA LYS A 10 -14.69 18.42 17.12
C LYS A 10 -13.58 19.30 16.53
N LEU A 11 -12.40 18.71 16.27
CA LEU A 11 -11.26 19.41 15.67
C LEU A 11 -11.37 19.52 14.15
N VAL A 12 -12.28 18.76 13.53
CA VAL A 12 -12.41 18.66 12.07
C VAL A 12 -13.71 19.31 11.62
N GLU A 13 -13.64 20.34 10.82
CA GLU A 13 -14.82 20.96 10.19
C GLU A 13 -15.32 20.08 9.04
N LYS A 14 -16.50 19.54 9.19
CA LYS A 14 -17.08 18.47 8.31
C LYS A 14 -17.15 18.85 6.83
N ASN A 15 -17.35 20.12 6.51
CA ASN A 15 -17.57 20.61 5.14
C ASN A 15 -16.35 21.38 4.58
N ARG A 16 -15.29 21.51 5.34
CA ARG A 16 -14.06 22.19 4.91
C ARG A 16 -13.18 21.23 4.09
N LEU A 17 -12.60 21.77 3.04
CA LEU A 17 -11.52 21.14 2.28
C LEU A 17 -10.19 21.75 2.78
N TYR A 18 -9.33 20.91 3.33
CA TYR A 18 -8.05 21.31 3.91
C TYR A 18 -6.92 21.25 2.90
N ASP A 19 -5.90 22.05 3.09
CA ASP A 19 -4.64 21.88 2.36
C ASP A 19 -3.95 20.59 2.79
N PRO A 20 -3.16 19.92 1.93
CA PRO A 20 -2.52 18.66 2.26
C PRO A 20 -1.72 18.69 3.57
N SER A 21 -0.87 19.70 3.76
CA SER A 21 -0.05 19.87 4.98
C SER A 21 -0.91 20.12 6.22
N GLU A 22 -1.97 20.92 6.11
CA GLU A 22 -2.91 21.17 7.20
C GLU A 22 -3.70 19.90 7.57
N ALA A 23 -4.16 19.15 6.56
CA ALA A 23 -4.86 17.89 6.76
C ALA A 23 -3.99 16.85 7.47
N LEU A 24 -2.72 16.73 7.09
CA LEU A 24 -1.77 15.79 7.71
C LEU A 24 -1.42 16.19 9.14
N ALA A 25 -1.24 17.50 9.42
CA ALA A 25 -1.05 17.98 10.78
C ALA A 25 -2.27 17.67 11.66
N LEU A 26 -3.48 17.83 11.12
CA LEU A 26 -4.72 17.56 11.82
C LEU A 26 -4.94 16.05 12.06
N VAL A 27 -4.54 15.17 11.12
CA VAL A 27 -4.54 13.71 11.33
C VAL A 27 -3.66 13.32 12.50
N CYS A 28 -2.46 13.88 12.63
CA CYS A 28 -1.57 13.63 13.76
C CYS A 28 -2.21 14.07 15.09
N GLN A 29 -2.88 15.23 15.13
CA GLN A 29 -3.58 15.74 16.31
C GLN A 29 -4.81 14.92 16.69
N THR A 30 -5.50 14.33 15.73
CA THR A 30 -6.71 13.52 15.93
C THR A 30 -6.41 12.07 16.27
N SER A 31 -5.15 11.63 16.13
CA SER A 31 -4.67 10.31 16.48
C SER A 31 -4.49 10.19 18.01
N LYS A 32 -5.50 9.64 18.70
CA LYS A 32 -5.58 9.58 20.17
C LYS A 32 -5.59 8.16 20.75
N ALA A 33 -5.26 7.15 19.94
CA ALA A 33 -5.15 5.77 20.42
C ALA A 33 -3.93 5.59 21.33
N LYS A 34 -3.88 4.45 22.05
CA LYS A 34 -2.74 4.10 22.90
C LYS A 34 -1.60 3.42 22.13
N PHE A 35 -1.79 3.20 20.85
CA PHE A 35 -0.82 2.62 19.90
C PHE A 35 -0.51 3.62 18.80
N ASP A 36 0.61 3.41 18.11
CA ASP A 36 1.01 4.25 16.99
C ASP A 36 0.10 3.97 15.78
N GLU A 37 -0.86 4.88 15.54
CA GLU A 37 -1.88 4.73 14.51
C GLU A 37 -1.26 4.82 13.11
N THR A 38 -1.77 4.03 12.17
CA THR A 38 -1.41 4.15 10.76
C THR A 38 -2.20 5.31 10.15
N VAL A 39 -1.53 6.14 9.37
CA VAL A 39 -2.16 7.18 8.56
C VAL A 39 -2.37 6.64 7.16
N GLU A 40 -3.62 6.72 6.69
CA GLU A 40 -4.07 6.20 5.41
C GLU A 40 -4.63 7.30 4.53
N VAL A 41 -4.44 7.13 3.22
CA VAL A 41 -4.99 8.01 2.18
C VAL A 41 -6.00 7.24 1.36
N HIS A 42 -7.14 7.87 1.11
CA HIS A 42 -8.23 7.34 0.30
C HIS A 42 -8.50 8.28 -0.86
N VAL A 43 -8.15 7.86 -2.08
CA VAL A 43 -8.26 8.68 -3.30
C VAL A 43 -9.34 8.11 -4.19
N ARG A 44 -10.44 8.84 -4.35
CA ARG A 44 -11.50 8.48 -5.30
C ARG A 44 -11.16 9.02 -6.68
N LEU A 45 -11.10 8.12 -7.65
CA LEU A 45 -10.76 8.43 -9.03
C LEU A 45 -12.00 8.56 -9.94
N GLY A 46 -11.86 9.35 -10.97
CA GLY A 46 -12.87 9.53 -12.04
C GLY A 46 -12.69 8.51 -13.15
N VAL A 47 -12.62 7.22 -12.80
CA VAL A 47 -12.49 6.09 -13.73
C VAL A 47 -13.63 5.10 -13.49
N ASP A 48 -13.80 4.13 -14.38
CA ASP A 48 -14.74 3.02 -14.23
C ASP A 48 -13.95 1.71 -14.03
N SER A 49 -13.96 1.18 -12.81
CA SER A 49 -13.23 -0.04 -12.43
C SER A 49 -13.74 -1.32 -13.12
N ARG A 50 -14.91 -1.27 -13.79
CA ARG A 50 -15.46 -2.39 -14.56
C ARG A 50 -14.72 -2.62 -15.87
N HIS A 51 -14.08 -1.58 -16.40
CA HIS A 51 -13.31 -1.64 -17.64
C HIS A 51 -11.83 -1.92 -17.36
N ALA A 52 -11.28 -2.93 -18.02
CA ALA A 52 -9.90 -3.37 -17.79
C ALA A 52 -8.85 -2.30 -18.15
N ASP A 53 -9.13 -1.44 -19.13
CA ASP A 53 -8.31 -0.31 -19.58
C ASP A 53 -8.35 0.90 -18.64
N GLN A 54 -9.30 0.93 -17.69
CA GLN A 54 -9.43 1.96 -16.67
C GLN A 54 -9.02 1.48 -15.27
N GLN A 55 -8.50 0.27 -15.15
CA GLN A 55 -7.97 -0.27 -13.91
C GLN A 55 -6.64 0.40 -13.57
N VAL A 56 -6.61 1.07 -12.40
CA VAL A 56 -5.40 1.69 -11.86
C VAL A 56 -4.78 0.77 -10.82
N ARG A 57 -3.58 0.30 -11.09
CA ARG A 57 -2.79 -0.55 -10.21
C ARG A 57 -1.30 -0.28 -10.42
N GLY A 58 -0.55 -0.19 -9.35
CA GLY A 58 0.89 -0.02 -9.39
C GLY A 58 1.53 -0.22 -8.04
N ALA A 59 2.81 0.07 -7.97
CA ALA A 59 3.56 0.07 -6.73
C ALA A 59 4.47 1.31 -6.68
N VAL A 60 4.75 1.76 -5.48
CA VAL A 60 5.63 2.90 -5.22
C VAL A 60 6.43 2.65 -3.95
N VAL A 61 7.69 3.04 -3.94
CA VAL A 61 8.54 3.02 -2.74
C VAL A 61 8.39 4.38 -2.06
N LEU A 62 7.94 4.35 -0.80
CA LEU A 62 7.80 5.58 -0.01
C LEU A 62 9.16 5.98 0.57
N PRO A 63 9.57 7.26 0.47
CA PRO A 63 10.89 7.71 0.92
C PRO A 63 11.12 7.48 2.43
N ASN A 64 10.09 7.61 3.24
CA ASN A 64 10.16 7.38 4.68
C ASN A 64 9.62 6.00 5.11
N GLY A 65 9.29 5.11 4.14
CA GLY A 65 8.68 3.83 4.40
C GLY A 65 7.28 3.95 5.01
N THR A 66 6.74 2.83 5.49
CA THR A 66 5.40 2.76 6.12
C THR A 66 5.45 2.69 7.65
N GLY A 67 6.65 2.52 8.24
CA GLY A 67 6.83 2.29 9.67
C GLY A 67 6.42 0.87 10.14
N LYS A 68 6.08 -0.03 9.21
CA LYS A 68 5.81 -1.43 9.50
C LYS A 68 7.04 -2.26 9.15
N LYS A 69 7.47 -3.13 10.06
CA LYS A 69 8.47 -4.17 9.74
C LYS A 69 7.79 -5.24 8.91
N VAL A 70 8.17 -5.33 7.65
CA VAL A 70 7.57 -6.27 6.68
C VAL A 70 8.38 -7.55 6.66
N LYS A 71 7.71 -8.70 6.82
CA LYS A 71 8.30 -10.03 6.60
C LYS A 71 8.12 -10.43 5.14
N VAL A 72 9.23 -10.77 4.49
CA VAL A 72 9.28 -11.07 3.06
C VAL A 72 9.56 -12.54 2.83
N LEU A 73 8.68 -13.22 2.10
CA LEU A 73 8.88 -14.56 1.56
C LEU A 73 9.25 -14.47 0.09
N VAL A 74 10.35 -15.11 -0.30
CA VAL A 74 10.82 -15.15 -1.69
C VAL A 74 10.74 -16.58 -2.25
N PHE A 75 10.02 -16.75 -3.35
CA PHE A 75 10.05 -17.97 -4.14
C PHE A 75 11.08 -17.87 -5.24
N ALA A 76 12.19 -18.59 -5.11
CA ALA A 76 13.28 -18.61 -6.05
C ALA A 76 13.94 -19.98 -6.11
N LYS A 77 14.84 -20.17 -7.10
CA LYS A 77 15.65 -21.38 -7.26
C LYS A 77 17.13 -21.03 -7.36
N GLY A 78 17.95 -22.00 -6.97
CA GLY A 78 19.43 -21.89 -7.11
C GLY A 78 19.99 -20.66 -6.39
N ASP A 79 20.90 -19.96 -7.04
CA ASP A 79 21.62 -18.82 -6.49
C ASP A 79 20.71 -17.63 -6.07
N ASN A 80 19.50 -17.55 -6.64
CA ASN A 80 18.57 -16.48 -6.29
C ASN A 80 18.02 -16.63 -4.87
N VAL A 81 18.01 -17.82 -4.31
CA VAL A 81 17.65 -18.06 -2.91
C VAL A 81 18.66 -17.36 -1.98
N GLN A 82 19.94 -17.59 -2.22
CA GLN A 82 20.99 -16.97 -1.41
C GLN A 82 21.00 -15.44 -1.58
N LYS A 83 20.87 -14.94 -2.81
CA LYS A 83 20.77 -13.50 -3.08
C LYS A 83 19.59 -12.85 -2.36
N ALA A 84 18.45 -13.54 -2.25
CA ALA A 84 17.28 -13.03 -1.54
C ALA A 84 17.55 -12.95 -0.02
N LEU A 85 18.17 -13.97 0.56
CA LEU A 85 18.54 -13.98 1.98
C LEU A 85 19.57 -12.90 2.30
N ASP A 86 20.58 -12.73 1.46
CA ASP A 86 21.63 -11.69 1.61
C ASP A 86 21.02 -10.28 1.52
N ALA A 87 19.95 -10.11 0.71
CA ALA A 87 19.18 -8.86 0.61
C ALA A 87 18.24 -8.61 1.79
N GLY A 88 18.14 -9.56 2.74
CA GLY A 88 17.33 -9.41 3.96
C GLY A 88 15.94 -10.03 3.88
N ALA A 89 15.67 -10.98 2.98
CA ALA A 89 14.44 -11.76 3.02
C ALA A 89 14.36 -12.58 4.31
N ASP A 90 13.18 -12.67 4.92
CA ASP A 90 12.98 -13.47 6.14
C ASP A 90 12.88 -14.95 5.79
N TYR A 91 12.34 -15.25 4.62
CA TYR A 91 12.20 -16.60 4.09
C TYR A 91 12.51 -16.61 2.59
N ALA A 92 13.32 -17.56 2.13
CA ALA A 92 13.57 -17.76 0.72
C ALA A 92 13.72 -19.24 0.40
N GLY A 93 13.06 -19.70 -0.66
CA GLY A 93 13.10 -21.11 -1.07
C GLY A 93 12.19 -21.42 -2.25
N GLY A 94 11.96 -22.70 -2.47
CA GLY A 94 11.24 -23.26 -3.60
C GLY A 94 9.87 -23.83 -3.24
N PRO A 95 9.53 -25.03 -3.79
CA PRO A 95 8.23 -25.67 -3.59
C PRO A 95 7.89 -26.01 -2.14
N GLU A 96 8.88 -26.19 -1.28
CA GLU A 96 8.73 -26.55 0.12
C GLU A 96 7.89 -25.53 0.89
N TYR A 97 8.05 -24.23 0.60
CA TYR A 97 7.20 -23.19 1.19
C TYR A 97 5.77 -23.20 0.64
N ALA A 98 5.60 -23.62 -0.62
CA ALA A 98 4.27 -23.78 -1.19
C ALA A 98 3.49 -24.93 -0.50
N GLU A 99 4.16 -26.03 -0.24
CA GLU A 99 3.61 -27.17 0.50
C GLU A 99 3.28 -26.78 1.95
N LYS A 100 4.17 -26.06 2.61
CA LYS A 100 3.96 -25.56 3.97
C LYS A 100 2.73 -24.63 4.07
N ILE A 101 2.55 -23.73 3.11
CA ILE A 101 1.36 -22.85 3.05
C ILE A 101 0.09 -23.67 2.90
N GLN A 102 0.09 -24.72 2.05
CA GLN A 102 -1.09 -25.55 1.80
C GLN A 102 -1.42 -26.49 2.97
N ALA A 103 -0.40 -27.12 3.56
CA ALA A 103 -0.58 -28.13 4.60
C ALA A 103 -0.86 -27.51 5.98
N GLU A 104 -0.15 -26.43 6.32
CA GLU A 104 -0.18 -25.86 7.67
C GLU A 104 -0.95 -24.53 7.76
N ASN A 105 -1.48 -24.01 6.64
CA ASN A 105 -2.03 -22.65 6.57
C ASN A 105 -1.06 -21.59 7.14
N TRP A 106 0.24 -21.73 6.82
CA TRP A 106 1.29 -20.87 7.32
C TRP A 106 1.33 -19.54 6.54
N PHE A 107 1.19 -18.41 7.26
CA PHE A 107 1.16 -17.05 6.70
C PHE A 107 1.98 -16.07 7.54
N ASP A 108 3.11 -16.51 8.09
CA ASP A 108 4.00 -15.63 8.87
C ASP A 108 4.86 -14.73 7.96
N PHE A 109 4.22 -14.11 6.97
CA PHE A 109 4.83 -13.17 6.02
C PHE A 109 3.80 -12.14 5.55
N ASP A 110 4.29 -10.96 5.18
CA ASP A 110 3.46 -9.82 4.72
C ASP A 110 3.54 -9.61 3.21
N VAL A 111 4.66 -9.98 2.58
CA VAL A 111 4.91 -9.80 1.14
C VAL A 111 5.47 -11.08 0.56
N VAL A 112 5.00 -11.44 -0.63
CA VAL A 112 5.52 -12.55 -1.42
C VAL A 112 6.18 -11.99 -2.69
N ILE A 113 7.43 -12.35 -2.89
CA ILE A 113 8.20 -12.07 -4.10
C ILE A 113 8.48 -13.39 -4.81
N ALA A 114 8.45 -13.37 -6.13
CA ALA A 114 8.66 -14.57 -6.93
C ALA A 114 9.58 -14.31 -8.12
N SER A 115 10.46 -15.25 -8.39
CA SER A 115 11.10 -15.33 -9.70
C SER A 115 10.09 -15.87 -10.74
N PRO A 116 10.16 -15.44 -12.01
CA PRO A 116 9.19 -15.83 -13.05
C PRO A 116 9.06 -17.34 -13.23
N ASP A 117 10.12 -18.10 -13.07
CA ASP A 117 10.19 -19.56 -13.17
C ASP A 117 9.42 -20.29 -12.04
N MET A 118 9.18 -19.61 -10.90
CA MET A 118 8.42 -20.16 -9.76
C MET A 118 6.93 -19.89 -9.85
N MET A 119 6.47 -19.09 -10.82
CA MET A 119 5.05 -18.77 -10.96
C MET A 119 4.14 -19.98 -11.22
N GLY A 120 4.67 -21.05 -11.85
CA GLY A 120 3.94 -22.31 -12.02
C GLY A 120 3.61 -23.01 -10.70
N VAL A 121 4.48 -22.89 -9.69
CA VAL A 121 4.27 -23.43 -8.34
C VAL A 121 3.30 -22.55 -7.58
N ILE A 122 3.54 -21.22 -7.60
CA ILE A 122 2.73 -20.23 -6.87
C ILE A 122 1.31 -20.14 -7.42
N GLY A 123 1.12 -20.38 -8.73
CA GLY A 123 -0.21 -20.41 -9.36
C GLY A 123 -1.19 -21.37 -8.68
N LYS A 124 -0.69 -22.49 -8.15
CA LYS A 124 -1.49 -23.45 -7.38
C LYS A 124 -1.98 -22.87 -6.05
N LEU A 125 -1.26 -21.87 -5.50
CA LEU A 125 -1.62 -21.17 -4.27
C LEU A 125 -2.59 -20.00 -4.50
N GLY A 126 -2.98 -19.72 -5.75
CA GLY A 126 -3.80 -18.56 -6.10
C GLY A 126 -5.12 -18.48 -5.34
N LYS A 127 -5.76 -19.62 -5.05
CA LYS A 127 -6.99 -19.70 -4.25
C LYS A 127 -6.79 -19.32 -2.78
N VAL A 128 -5.56 -19.42 -2.28
CA VAL A 128 -5.20 -19.17 -0.87
C VAL A 128 -4.57 -17.80 -0.71
N LEU A 129 -3.60 -17.44 -1.57
CA LEU A 129 -2.88 -16.17 -1.53
C LEU A 129 -3.71 -15.00 -2.11
N GLY A 130 -4.57 -15.27 -3.12
CA GLY A 130 -5.36 -14.25 -3.80
C GLY A 130 -6.31 -13.48 -2.87
N PRO A 131 -7.18 -14.15 -2.09
CA PRO A 131 -8.09 -13.49 -1.16
C PRO A 131 -7.39 -12.70 -0.06
N LYS A 132 -6.15 -13.08 0.29
CA LYS A 132 -5.32 -12.40 1.29
C LYS A 132 -4.52 -11.22 0.72
N GLY A 133 -4.57 -11.00 -0.61
CA GLY A 133 -3.77 -9.95 -1.27
C GLY A 133 -2.28 -10.25 -1.35
N LEU A 134 -1.85 -11.50 -1.10
CA LEU A 134 -0.45 -11.92 -1.06
C LEU A 134 0.05 -12.50 -2.39
N MET A 135 -0.79 -12.54 -3.43
CA MET A 135 -0.41 -13.11 -4.73
C MET A 135 0.57 -12.21 -5.47
N PRO A 136 1.77 -12.69 -5.82
CA PRO A 136 2.74 -11.92 -6.57
C PRO A 136 2.19 -11.47 -7.93
N SER A 137 2.59 -10.29 -8.38
CA SER A 137 2.13 -9.70 -9.64
C SER A 137 3.26 -8.94 -10.35
N PRO A 138 3.44 -9.12 -11.67
CA PRO A 138 4.37 -8.31 -12.44
C PRO A 138 4.09 -6.81 -12.36
N LYS A 139 2.79 -6.43 -12.32
CA LYS A 139 2.36 -5.02 -12.23
C LYS A 139 2.74 -4.36 -10.90
N ALA A 140 2.82 -5.13 -9.82
CA ALA A 140 3.31 -4.68 -8.51
C ALA A 140 4.83 -4.78 -8.39
N GLY A 141 5.51 -5.35 -9.41
CA GLY A 141 6.95 -5.58 -9.37
C GLY A 141 7.39 -6.61 -8.32
N THR A 142 6.47 -7.51 -7.92
CA THR A 142 6.74 -8.63 -7.00
C THR A 142 7.04 -9.94 -7.76
N VAL A 143 6.89 -9.94 -9.10
CA VAL A 143 7.41 -11.00 -9.98
C VAL A 143 8.54 -10.40 -10.79
N THR A 144 9.77 -10.79 -10.48
CA THR A 144 10.98 -10.22 -11.10
C THR A 144 12.11 -11.23 -11.09
N PRO A 145 13.03 -11.21 -12.10
CA PRO A 145 14.26 -11.99 -12.06
C PRO A 145 15.26 -11.44 -11.03
N ASP A 146 15.22 -10.13 -10.72
CA ASP A 146 16.05 -9.49 -9.70
C ASP A 146 15.35 -9.50 -8.34
N VAL A 147 15.42 -10.64 -7.67
CA VAL A 147 14.80 -10.85 -6.36
C VAL A 147 15.44 -10.01 -5.26
N ALA A 148 16.76 -9.76 -5.35
CA ALA A 148 17.50 -8.98 -4.35
C ALA A 148 17.00 -7.53 -4.30
N LYS A 149 16.87 -6.88 -5.45
CA LYS A 149 16.31 -5.53 -5.57
C LYS A 149 14.89 -5.46 -5.06
N ALA A 150 14.04 -6.42 -5.42
CA ALA A 150 12.64 -6.45 -4.99
C ALA A 150 12.52 -6.61 -3.46
N VAL A 151 13.40 -7.41 -2.83
CA VAL A 151 13.45 -7.53 -1.35
C VAL A 151 13.87 -6.21 -0.71
N ALA A 152 14.93 -5.57 -1.23
CA ALA A 152 15.38 -4.28 -0.72
C ALA A 152 14.28 -3.21 -0.81
N GLU A 153 13.58 -3.12 -1.94
CA GLU A 153 12.44 -2.21 -2.12
C GLU A 153 11.28 -2.52 -1.16
N ALA A 154 10.93 -3.80 -0.97
CA ALA A 154 9.88 -4.21 -0.03
C ALA A 154 10.24 -3.81 1.41
N LYS A 155 11.49 -4.01 1.83
CA LYS A 155 11.99 -3.61 3.15
C LYS A 155 12.10 -2.09 3.30
N ALA A 156 12.37 -1.35 2.20
CA ALA A 156 12.39 0.11 2.19
C ALA A 156 11.00 0.75 2.31
N GLY A 157 9.93 -0.04 2.21
CA GLY A 157 8.56 0.46 2.34
C GLY A 157 7.83 0.62 1.01
N LYS A 158 8.07 -0.29 0.07
CA LYS A 158 7.26 -0.41 -1.15
C LYS A 158 5.84 -0.76 -0.79
N ILE A 159 4.90 0.03 -1.29
CA ILE A 159 3.46 -0.23 -1.17
C ILE A 159 2.86 -0.51 -2.55
N GLU A 160 1.87 -1.38 -2.58
CA GLU A 160 1.04 -1.61 -3.75
C GLU A 160 -0.26 -0.80 -3.62
N TYR A 161 -0.67 -0.13 -4.69
CA TYR A 161 -1.98 0.50 -4.76
C TYR A 161 -2.82 -0.13 -5.86
N ARG A 162 -4.10 -0.30 -5.58
CA ARG A 162 -5.06 -0.91 -6.49
C ARG A 162 -6.41 -0.23 -6.34
N LEU A 163 -7.04 0.05 -7.48
CA LEU A 163 -8.40 0.56 -7.54
C LEU A 163 -9.39 -0.51 -7.07
N ASP A 164 -10.29 -0.16 -6.17
CA ASP A 164 -11.38 -1.02 -5.72
C ASP A 164 -12.62 -0.93 -6.66
N LYS A 165 -13.67 -1.66 -6.32
CA LYS A 165 -14.93 -1.66 -7.08
C LYS A 165 -15.70 -0.34 -6.97
N THR A 166 -15.39 0.51 -6.00
CA THR A 166 -16.00 1.82 -5.77
C THR A 166 -15.19 2.97 -6.35
N ASN A 167 -14.15 2.62 -7.12
CA ASN A 167 -13.20 3.55 -7.75
C ASN A 167 -12.38 4.35 -6.74
N ILE A 168 -12.02 3.71 -5.62
CA ILE A 168 -11.19 4.30 -4.58
C ILE A 168 -9.89 3.50 -4.44
N ILE A 169 -8.79 4.21 -4.27
CA ILE A 169 -7.50 3.65 -3.86
C ILE A 169 -7.33 3.91 -2.37
N HIS A 170 -6.98 2.89 -1.61
CA HIS A 170 -6.72 2.94 -0.18
C HIS A 170 -5.26 2.54 0.07
N CYS A 171 -4.45 3.44 0.63
CA CYS A 171 -3.04 3.19 0.88
C CYS A 171 -2.58 3.77 2.22
N PRO A 172 -1.75 3.03 2.98
CA PRO A 172 -1.05 3.57 4.13
C PRO A 172 0.09 4.47 3.65
N ILE A 173 0.30 5.62 4.30
CA ILE A 173 1.41 6.53 4.02
C ILE A 173 2.41 6.65 5.16
N GLY A 174 2.16 6.02 6.29
CA GLY A 174 3.07 6.00 7.43
C GLY A 174 2.36 5.85 8.76
N LYS A 175 3.08 6.17 9.82
CA LYS A 175 2.59 6.20 11.20
C LYS A 175 2.37 7.62 11.67
N ALA A 176 1.44 7.81 12.61
CA ALA A 176 1.20 9.11 13.23
C ALA A 176 2.46 9.69 13.90
N SER A 177 3.34 8.82 14.39
CA SER A 177 4.64 9.18 14.97
C SER A 177 5.66 9.76 13.98
N PHE A 178 5.43 9.62 12.67
CA PHE A 178 6.33 10.20 11.65
C PHE A 178 6.32 11.73 11.65
N GLY A 179 5.21 12.31 12.08
CA GLY A 179 4.99 13.75 11.99
C GLY A 179 4.61 14.21 10.58
N THR A 180 4.23 15.49 10.48
CA THR A 180 3.64 16.06 9.26
C THR A 180 4.60 16.04 8.08
N GLU A 181 5.89 16.36 8.28
CA GLU A 181 6.87 16.46 7.18
C GLU A 181 7.06 15.14 6.44
N LYS A 182 7.38 14.07 7.17
CA LYS A 182 7.59 12.74 6.57
C LYS A 182 6.32 12.18 5.94
N LEU A 183 5.15 12.45 6.54
CA LEU A 183 3.87 12.05 5.96
C LEU A 183 3.57 12.84 4.69
N GLN A 184 3.96 14.12 4.60
CA GLN A 184 3.80 14.92 3.40
C GLN A 184 4.66 14.39 2.24
N GLU A 185 5.93 14.08 2.48
CA GLU A 185 6.82 13.50 1.46
C GLU A 185 6.28 12.16 0.92
N ASN A 186 5.80 11.29 1.81
CA ASN A 186 5.19 10.02 1.43
C ASN A 186 3.88 10.24 0.65
N PHE A 187 3.05 11.19 1.08
CA PHE A 187 1.80 11.56 0.42
C PHE A 187 2.06 12.07 -1.00
N ASP A 188 2.99 13.00 -1.17
CA ASP A 188 3.31 13.60 -2.47
C ASP A 188 3.87 12.54 -3.43
N THR A 189 4.72 11.63 -2.93
CA THR A 189 5.27 10.52 -3.71
C THR A 189 4.19 9.56 -4.18
N LEU A 190 3.28 9.16 -3.28
CA LEU A 190 2.15 8.29 -3.62
C LEU A 190 1.22 8.97 -4.63
N LEU A 191 0.86 10.22 -4.38
CA LEU A 191 -0.07 10.96 -5.24
C LEU A 191 0.52 11.18 -6.64
N GLY A 192 1.80 11.54 -6.72
CA GLY A 192 2.53 11.64 -7.99
C GLY A 192 2.53 10.33 -8.78
N ALA A 193 2.68 9.17 -8.11
CA ALA A 193 2.58 7.87 -8.75
C ALA A 193 1.16 7.58 -9.27
N ILE A 194 0.12 7.91 -8.50
CA ILE A 194 -1.29 7.74 -8.91
C ILE A 194 -1.61 8.64 -10.11
N ILE A 195 -1.17 9.89 -10.11
CA ILE A 195 -1.39 10.84 -11.22
C ILE A 195 -0.70 10.35 -12.50
N LYS A 196 0.55 9.87 -12.39
CA LYS A 196 1.29 9.29 -13.53
C LYS A 196 0.62 8.03 -14.09
N ALA A 197 -0.08 7.27 -13.25
CA ALA A 197 -0.81 6.06 -13.64
C ALA A 197 -2.19 6.35 -14.27
N LYS A 198 -2.53 7.63 -14.55
CA LYS A 198 -3.82 8.00 -15.17
C LYS A 198 -4.01 7.28 -16.51
N PRO A 199 -5.06 6.47 -16.67
CA PRO A 199 -5.36 5.82 -17.94
C PRO A 199 -5.72 6.85 -19.04
N ALA A 200 -5.29 6.61 -20.27
CA ALA A 200 -5.65 7.47 -21.41
C ALA A 200 -7.18 7.53 -21.66
N ALA A 201 -7.89 6.45 -21.31
CA ALA A 201 -9.35 6.38 -21.40
C ALA A 201 -10.08 7.21 -20.32
N ALA A 202 -9.40 7.68 -19.28
CA ALA A 202 -9.99 8.49 -18.21
C ALA A 202 -10.29 9.91 -18.69
N LYS A 203 -11.57 10.24 -18.83
CA LYS A 203 -12.04 11.57 -19.24
C LYS A 203 -12.46 12.42 -18.04
N GLY A 204 -12.27 13.73 -18.16
CA GLY A 204 -12.66 14.69 -17.12
C GLY A 204 -11.73 14.70 -15.89
N GLN A 205 -12.31 15.04 -14.76
CA GLN A 205 -11.57 15.16 -13.49
C GLN A 205 -11.13 13.77 -12.99
N TYR A 206 -9.82 13.56 -12.89
CA TYR A 206 -9.24 12.28 -12.50
C TYR A 206 -9.34 12.03 -10.99
N ILE A 207 -8.94 12.99 -10.15
CA ILE A 207 -9.10 12.90 -8.70
C ILE A 207 -10.42 13.56 -8.31
N LYS A 208 -11.42 12.78 -7.91
CA LYS A 208 -12.73 13.29 -7.49
C LYS A 208 -12.77 13.70 -6.04
N SER A 209 -12.07 12.98 -5.16
CA SER A 209 -11.91 13.34 -3.76
C SER A 209 -10.67 12.68 -3.18
N CYS A 210 -10.07 13.30 -2.19
CA CYS A 210 -8.98 12.76 -1.41
C CYS A 210 -9.29 12.97 0.07
N VAL A 211 -9.09 11.92 0.87
CA VAL A 211 -9.33 11.92 2.32
C VAL A 211 -8.15 11.27 2.99
N VAL A 212 -7.69 11.84 4.09
CA VAL A 212 -6.70 11.21 4.99
C VAL A 212 -7.35 10.90 6.32
N ALA A 213 -6.95 9.79 6.93
CA ALA A 213 -7.44 9.38 8.23
C ALA A 213 -6.36 8.60 9.00
N SER A 214 -6.39 8.66 10.32
CA SER A 214 -5.69 7.69 11.16
C SER A 214 -6.59 6.51 11.48
N THR A 215 -6.01 5.38 11.94
CA THR A 215 -6.73 4.12 12.18
C THR A 215 -8.02 4.29 12.99
N MET A 216 -8.00 5.14 14.01
CA MET A 216 -9.15 5.38 14.90
C MET A 216 -9.69 6.82 14.81
N GLY A 217 -9.14 7.64 13.92
CA GLY A 217 -9.50 9.05 13.74
C GLY A 217 -10.61 9.28 12.72
N PRO A 218 -11.13 10.52 12.64
CA PRO A 218 -12.05 10.95 11.60
C PRO A 218 -11.35 11.14 10.26
N GLY A 219 -12.09 10.98 9.16
CA GLY A 219 -11.62 11.32 7.82
C GLY A 219 -11.55 12.82 7.60
N ILE A 220 -10.42 13.31 7.12
CA ILE A 220 -10.15 14.73 6.83
C ILE A 220 -10.07 14.90 5.31
N LYS A 221 -10.93 15.75 4.76
CA LYS A 221 -11.02 15.96 3.31
C LYS A 221 -9.94 16.92 2.83
N ILE A 222 -9.22 16.52 1.81
CA ILE A 222 -8.18 17.34 1.17
C ILE A 222 -8.75 18.05 -0.05
N ASN A 223 -8.33 19.29 -0.27
CA ASN A 223 -8.68 20.09 -1.44
C ASN A 223 -8.03 19.49 -2.70
N GLN A 224 -8.84 18.84 -3.54
CA GLN A 224 -8.36 18.22 -4.77
C GLN A 224 -7.83 19.20 -5.81
N GLY A 225 -8.22 20.46 -5.76
CA GLY A 225 -7.69 21.51 -6.65
C GLY A 225 -6.21 21.83 -6.43
N LYS A 226 -5.64 21.38 -5.30
CA LYS A 226 -4.22 21.51 -4.96
C LYS A 226 -3.42 20.23 -5.18
N LEU A 227 -4.02 19.19 -5.77
CA LEU A 227 -3.43 17.88 -5.98
C LEU A 227 -3.06 17.62 -7.45
N SER A 228 -3.14 18.62 -8.31
CA SER A 228 -2.80 18.54 -9.75
C SER A 228 -1.38 18.97 -10.04
#